data_644a7712ea30d9abadb9e0380fe865e8
#
_entry.id   644a7712ea30d9abadb9e0380fe865e8
#
_cell.length_a   1.000
_cell.length_b   1.000
_cell.length_c   1.000
_cell.angle_alpha   90.00
_cell.angle_beta   90.00
_cell.angle_gamma   90.00
#
_symmetry.space_group_name_H-M   'P 1'
#
loop_
_entity.id
_entity.type
_entity.pdbx_description
1 polymer ?
#
loop_
_entity_poly.entity_id
_entity_poly.type
_entity_poly.pdbx_seq_one_letter_code
_entity_poly.pdbx_strand_id
1 'polypeptide(L)'
;CPCFSIFWLHLGLMGESSNTPARSQSSVSYMSEVRNVIIIGSGPAGYTAGLYAGRAMLNPLMFAGYMSGGQLMLTSDIENFPGYPEGIGGPEMMMQLREQAERFGLEVEDRNVDEVDLSERPFKVTVEGETFLTHSIIVCTGAESLWLDAPGEAEQKGRGISTCATCDGAFFRNEHVLVIGGGDSACEEATFLTRFASKVTLIHRRDVFKASTIMYERAANNPKIEIRTFRQIKEWLSDDKGLTGAVLENTQDGSTETIEATGAFIAIGHTPITNFLGGQVETDENGYIVHKEHTMTSVPGVFAAGDVVDTRYKQAITAAGMGCSAAIDVEKWLEENVH
;
A
#
# COMPACT_ATOMS: atom_id res chain seq x y z
N CYS A 1 0.70 -17.01 55.32
CA CYS A 1 0.04 -18.02 56.18
C CYS A 1 -0.94 -17.40 57.12
N PRO A 2 -2.04 -18.00 57.52
CA PRO A 2 -2.69 -19.25 57.07
C PRO A 2 -4.12 -19.09 56.54
N CYS A 3 -4.56 -19.98 55.71
CA CYS A 3 -5.50 -21.09 55.87
C CYS A 3 -6.81 -20.80 56.66
N PHE A 4 -7.96 -21.04 56.05
CA PHE A 4 -8.98 -21.90 56.63
C PHE A 4 -9.98 -22.35 55.56
N SER A 5 -10.31 -23.59 55.68
CA SER A 5 -11.02 -24.58 54.89
C SER A 5 -12.52 -24.56 55.09
N ILE A 6 -13.24 -25.03 54.06
CA ILE A 6 -14.37 -26.02 54.06
C ILE A 6 -15.63 -25.65 54.87
N PHE A 7 -16.80 -25.62 54.17
CA PHE A 7 -17.96 -26.41 54.59
C PHE A 7 -18.92 -26.69 53.41
N TRP A 8 -19.13 -27.95 53.13
CA TRP A 8 -20.20 -28.53 52.31
C TRP A 8 -21.51 -28.53 53.09
N LEU A 9 -22.63 -28.19 52.43
CA LEU A 9 -23.92 -28.75 52.76
C LEU A 9 -24.80 -28.87 51.53
N HIS A 10 -25.20 -30.11 51.26
CA HIS A 10 -26.24 -30.57 50.33
C HIS A 10 -27.62 -30.29 50.89
N LEU A 11 -28.56 -29.91 50.02
CA LEU A 11 -30.02 -30.22 49.98
C LEU A 11 -30.55 -29.49 48.72
N GLY A 12 -31.09 -30.05 47.70
CA GLY A 12 -32.19 -30.99 47.59
C GLY A 12 -33.32 -30.34 46.78
N LEU A 13 -33.43 -30.70 45.49
CA LEU A 13 -34.62 -30.79 44.63
C LEU A 13 -35.79 -29.77 44.81
N MET A 14 -36.04 -28.97 43.76
CA MET A 14 -37.36 -28.95 43.09
C MET A 14 -37.22 -28.18 41.75
N GLY A 15 -37.70 -28.80 40.66
CA GLY A 15 -37.70 -28.25 39.34
C GLY A 15 -38.78 -27.17 39.17
N GLU A 16 -38.41 -26.10 38.57
CA GLU A 16 -39.32 -25.19 37.88
C GLU A 16 -38.81 -24.96 36.48
N SER A 17 -39.59 -25.40 35.51
CA SER A 17 -39.43 -25.15 34.11
C SER A 17 -39.66 -23.66 33.82
N SER A 18 -38.64 -22.86 33.78
CA SER A 18 -38.71 -21.50 33.23
C SER A 18 -38.47 -21.54 31.73
N ASN A 19 -39.57 -21.47 31.00
CA ASN A 19 -39.59 -21.10 29.57
C ASN A 19 -38.99 -19.70 29.42
N THR A 20 -37.71 -19.63 29.15
CA THR A 20 -37.08 -18.39 28.70
C THR A 20 -37.36 -18.28 27.20
N PRO A 21 -38.06 -17.24 26.73
CA PRO A 21 -38.24 -17.06 25.31
C PRO A 21 -36.87 -16.81 24.70
N ALA A 22 -36.54 -17.56 23.65
CA ALA A 22 -35.40 -17.32 22.80
C ALA A 22 -35.41 -15.84 22.38
N ARG A 23 -34.41 -15.13 22.84
CA ARG A 23 -34.13 -13.77 22.36
C ARG A 23 -33.88 -13.89 20.86
N SER A 24 -34.90 -13.54 20.09
CA SER A 24 -34.72 -13.30 18.65
C SER A 24 -33.60 -12.30 18.54
N GLN A 25 -32.45 -12.73 18.00
CA GLN A 25 -31.49 -11.84 17.45
C GLN A 25 -32.21 -11.11 16.32
N SER A 26 -32.72 -9.93 16.64
CA SER A 26 -33.09 -8.96 15.62
C SER A 26 -31.80 -8.70 14.85
N SER A 27 -31.73 -9.21 13.64
CA SER A 27 -30.85 -8.70 12.61
C SER A 27 -31.20 -7.22 12.48
N VAL A 28 -30.49 -6.37 13.19
CA VAL A 28 -30.53 -4.92 12.99
C VAL A 28 -29.99 -4.76 11.59
N SER A 29 -30.92 -4.54 10.67
CA SER A 29 -30.61 -4.11 9.31
C SER A 29 -29.80 -2.81 9.44
N TYR A 30 -28.50 -2.89 9.22
CA TYR A 30 -27.62 -1.73 9.04
C TYR A 30 -27.88 -1.00 7.69
N MET A 31 -29.00 -1.28 7.07
CA MET A 31 -29.50 -0.62 5.87
C MET A 31 -30.25 0.64 6.30
N SER A 32 -29.56 1.78 6.45
CA SER A 32 -30.18 3.09 6.19
C SER A 32 -29.36 4.34 6.56
N GLU A 33 -28.20 4.27 7.14
CA GLU A 33 -27.43 5.49 7.39
C GLU A 33 -26.50 5.79 6.21
N VAL A 34 -26.79 6.91 5.51
CA VAL A 34 -25.91 7.40 4.44
C VAL A 34 -24.71 8.06 5.09
N ARG A 35 -23.51 7.53 4.85
CA ARG A 35 -22.27 8.11 5.36
C ARG A 35 -21.92 9.40 4.61
N ASN A 36 -21.33 10.35 5.27
CA ASN A 36 -20.80 11.54 4.61
C ASN A 36 -19.65 11.17 3.68
N VAL A 37 -18.73 10.35 4.17
CA VAL A 37 -17.56 9.89 3.41
C VAL A 37 -17.19 8.45 3.75
N ILE A 38 -16.94 7.67 2.69
CA ILE A 38 -16.28 6.36 2.80
C ILE A 38 -14.87 6.50 2.21
N ILE A 39 -13.87 6.00 2.95
CA ILE A 39 -12.47 5.96 2.55
C ILE A 39 -12.13 4.51 2.19
N ILE A 40 -11.54 4.30 1.01
CA ILE A 40 -11.18 2.95 0.53
C ILE A 40 -9.67 2.86 0.47
N GLY A 41 -9.08 2.02 1.35
CA GLY A 41 -7.65 1.84 1.50
C GLY A 41 -7.05 2.53 2.72
N SER A 42 -6.05 1.89 3.35
CA SER A 42 -5.52 2.20 4.68
C SER A 42 -4.02 2.50 4.71
N GLY A 43 -3.44 2.85 3.57
CA GLY A 43 -2.07 3.39 3.53
C GLY A 43 -1.96 4.77 4.20
N PRO A 44 -0.79 5.43 4.17
CA PRO A 44 -0.61 6.77 4.74
C PRO A 44 -1.62 7.80 4.21
N ALA A 45 -2.04 7.69 2.94
CA ALA A 45 -3.08 8.54 2.36
C ALA A 45 -4.43 8.32 3.06
N GLY A 46 -4.85 7.07 3.23
CA GLY A 46 -6.14 6.71 3.82
C GLY A 46 -6.24 7.14 5.29
N TYR A 47 -5.29 6.75 6.14
CA TYR A 47 -5.32 7.14 7.54
C TYR A 47 -5.22 8.66 7.74
N THR A 48 -4.43 9.35 6.89
CA THR A 48 -4.39 10.82 6.94
C THR A 48 -5.72 11.43 6.51
N ALA A 49 -6.35 10.92 5.45
CA ALA A 49 -7.68 11.35 5.05
C ALA A 49 -8.70 11.11 6.18
N GLY A 50 -8.66 9.94 6.81
CA GLY A 50 -9.52 9.59 7.94
C GLY A 50 -9.32 10.50 9.14
N LEU A 51 -8.08 10.84 9.47
CA LEU A 51 -7.75 11.79 10.52
C LEU A 51 -8.37 13.18 10.28
N TYR A 52 -8.19 13.72 9.07
CA TYR A 52 -8.71 15.04 8.73
C TYR A 52 -10.24 15.06 8.62
N ALA A 53 -10.84 14.04 7.98
CA ALA A 53 -12.29 13.90 7.89
C ALA A 53 -12.95 13.71 9.28
N GLY A 54 -12.29 12.94 10.17
CA GLY A 54 -12.75 12.78 11.55
C GLY A 54 -12.71 14.12 12.33
N ARG A 55 -11.63 14.90 12.18
CA ARG A 55 -11.49 16.22 12.79
C ARG A 55 -12.51 17.23 12.24
N ALA A 56 -12.93 17.09 11.00
CA ALA A 56 -14.03 17.87 10.40
C ALA A 56 -15.42 17.32 10.78
N MET A 57 -15.51 16.33 11.68
CA MET A 57 -16.76 15.71 12.15
C MET A 57 -17.61 15.08 11.02
N LEU A 58 -16.97 14.57 9.98
CA LEU A 58 -17.66 13.95 8.84
C LEU A 58 -18.07 12.48 9.10
N ASN A 59 -17.77 11.93 10.29
CA ASN A 59 -18.03 10.52 10.65
C ASN A 59 -17.54 9.55 9.59
N PRO A 60 -16.24 9.56 9.23
CA PRO A 60 -15.70 8.76 8.16
C PRO A 60 -15.73 7.27 8.50
N LEU A 61 -16.11 6.45 7.52
CA LEU A 61 -15.94 5.00 7.55
C LEU A 61 -14.83 4.62 6.58
N MET A 62 -13.88 3.80 7.02
CA MET A 62 -12.80 3.28 6.18
C MET A 62 -12.94 1.78 5.98
N PHE A 63 -12.82 1.35 4.73
CA PHE A 63 -12.53 -0.04 4.38
C PHE A 63 -11.03 -0.19 4.14
N ALA A 64 -10.36 -0.76 5.14
CA ALA A 64 -8.90 -0.82 5.20
C ALA A 64 -8.30 -1.92 4.32
N GLY A 65 -9.10 -2.91 3.94
CA GLY A 65 -8.65 -4.14 3.33
C GLY A 65 -8.12 -5.14 4.37
N TYR A 66 -8.02 -6.42 3.99
CA TYR A 66 -7.48 -7.47 4.88
C TYR A 66 -6.02 -7.26 5.26
N MET A 67 -5.25 -6.58 4.40
CA MET A 67 -3.87 -6.18 4.67
C MET A 67 -3.82 -4.70 5.05
N SER A 68 -4.47 -4.35 6.15
CA SER A 68 -4.55 -3.00 6.68
C SER A 68 -3.16 -2.39 6.90
N GLY A 69 -2.96 -1.13 6.49
CA GLY A 69 -1.68 -0.41 6.59
C GLY A 69 -0.89 -0.30 5.28
N GLY A 70 -1.27 -1.07 4.24
CA GLY A 70 -0.70 -0.99 2.90
C GLY A 70 0.77 -1.42 2.83
N GLN A 71 1.50 -0.91 1.84
CA GLN A 71 2.88 -1.33 1.51
C GLN A 71 3.88 -1.16 2.67
N LEU A 72 3.67 -0.19 3.55
CA LEU A 72 4.57 0.03 4.68
C LEU A 72 4.56 -1.09 5.72
N MET A 73 3.52 -1.91 5.75
CA MET A 73 3.49 -3.11 6.60
C MET A 73 4.57 -4.14 6.25
N LEU A 74 5.13 -4.05 5.04
CA LEU A 74 6.20 -4.91 4.54
C LEU A 74 7.59 -4.28 4.71
N THR A 75 7.67 -3.05 5.23
CA THR A 75 8.92 -2.30 5.38
C THR A 75 9.45 -2.44 6.81
N SER A 76 10.70 -2.87 6.97
CA SER A 76 11.32 -3.04 8.30
C SER A 76 11.56 -1.71 8.99
N ASP A 77 12.20 -0.77 8.30
CA ASP A 77 12.63 0.51 8.84
C ASP A 77 12.31 1.66 7.89
N ILE A 78 11.68 2.72 8.42
CA ILE A 78 11.34 3.95 7.72
C ILE A 78 12.17 5.08 8.32
N GLU A 79 13.14 5.58 7.56
CA GLU A 79 14.02 6.67 7.99
C GLU A 79 13.69 8.02 7.33
N ASN A 80 12.77 8.00 6.33
CA ASN A 80 12.48 9.15 5.48
C ASN A 80 11.09 9.77 5.70
N PHE A 81 10.38 9.39 6.78
CA PHE A 81 9.14 10.07 7.18
C PHE A 81 9.44 11.08 8.29
N PRO A 82 9.16 12.39 8.07
CA PRO A 82 9.43 13.42 9.07
C PRO A 82 8.68 13.20 10.37
N GLY A 83 9.36 13.37 11.49
CA GLY A 83 8.81 13.18 12.83
C GLY A 83 9.43 12.01 13.58
N TYR A 84 10.18 11.15 12.89
CA TYR A 84 10.89 10.00 13.46
C TYR A 84 12.40 10.12 13.24
N PRO A 85 13.11 10.87 14.10
CA PRO A 85 14.54 11.16 13.89
C PRO A 85 15.45 9.91 13.99
N GLU A 86 15.00 8.88 14.70
CA GLU A 86 15.72 7.60 14.86
C GLU A 86 15.18 6.52 13.90
N GLY A 87 14.28 6.89 12.96
CA GLY A 87 13.52 5.93 12.17
C GLY A 87 12.37 5.29 12.96
N ILE A 88 11.57 4.50 12.28
CA ILE A 88 10.45 3.72 12.87
C ILE A 88 10.16 2.50 12.01
N GLY A 89 9.76 1.39 12.63
CA GLY A 89 9.26 0.23 11.90
C GLY A 89 7.98 0.54 11.12
N GLY A 90 7.86 0.05 9.89
CA GLY A 90 6.69 0.29 9.06
C GLY A 90 5.36 -0.10 9.73
N PRO A 91 5.22 -1.33 10.27
CA PRO A 91 4.03 -1.74 11.00
C PRO A 91 3.71 -0.84 12.20
N GLU A 92 4.73 -0.42 12.97
CA GLU A 92 4.55 0.45 14.13
C GLU A 92 4.03 1.82 13.71
N MET A 93 4.61 2.42 12.67
CA MET A 93 4.14 3.71 12.13
C MET A 93 2.69 3.62 11.67
N MET A 94 2.32 2.56 10.96
CA MET A 94 0.96 2.40 10.45
C MET A 94 -0.07 2.18 11.56
N MET A 95 0.30 1.48 12.64
CA MET A 95 -0.54 1.36 13.84
C MET A 95 -0.74 2.73 14.52
N GLN A 96 0.32 3.54 14.65
CA GLN A 96 0.22 4.89 15.22
C GLN A 96 -0.68 5.81 14.38
N LEU A 97 -0.60 5.73 13.04
CA LEU A 97 -1.48 6.49 12.14
C LEU A 97 -2.95 6.07 12.29
N ARG A 98 -3.22 4.76 12.38
CA ARG A 98 -4.56 4.21 12.63
C ARG A 98 -5.11 4.70 13.96
N GLU A 99 -4.40 4.50 15.06
CA GLU A 99 -4.80 4.93 16.40
C GLU A 99 -5.06 6.43 16.46
N GLN A 100 -4.25 7.23 15.77
CA GLN A 100 -4.45 8.67 15.70
C GLN A 100 -5.76 9.01 14.98
N ALA A 101 -6.06 8.38 13.86
CA ALA A 101 -7.27 8.63 13.09
C ALA A 101 -8.54 8.15 13.83
N GLU A 102 -8.51 6.95 14.44
CA GLU A 102 -9.59 6.40 15.25
C GLU A 102 -9.92 7.29 16.47
N ARG A 103 -8.90 7.89 17.10
CA ARG A 103 -9.09 8.86 18.20
C ARG A 103 -9.96 10.05 17.81
N PHE A 104 -10.00 10.42 16.52
CA PHE A 104 -10.82 11.50 15.99
C PHE A 104 -12.12 11.01 15.32
N GLY A 105 -12.48 9.74 15.52
CA GLY A 105 -13.77 9.20 15.10
C GLY A 105 -13.77 8.52 13.73
N LEU A 106 -12.59 8.16 13.18
CA LEU A 106 -12.55 7.25 12.05
C LEU A 106 -13.03 5.85 12.49
N GLU A 107 -14.07 5.33 11.86
CA GLU A 107 -14.46 3.93 11.96
C GLU A 107 -13.65 3.13 10.92
N VAL A 108 -13.02 2.02 11.33
CA VAL A 108 -12.18 1.20 10.45
C VAL A 108 -12.71 -0.23 10.40
N GLU A 109 -12.98 -0.71 9.20
CA GLU A 109 -13.30 -2.09 8.92
C GLU A 109 -12.20 -2.74 8.08
N ASP A 110 -11.62 -3.83 8.61
CA ASP A 110 -10.54 -4.58 7.95
C ASP A 110 -11.11 -5.57 6.92
N ARG A 111 -11.90 -5.05 5.95
CA ARG A 111 -12.55 -5.79 4.86
C ARG A 111 -12.21 -5.15 3.50
N ASN A 112 -12.23 -5.96 2.45
CA ASN A 112 -12.01 -5.46 1.08
C ASN A 112 -13.33 -4.93 0.49
N VAL A 113 -13.24 -3.86 -0.29
CA VAL A 113 -14.33 -3.41 -1.17
C VAL A 113 -14.31 -4.26 -2.44
N ASP A 114 -15.46 -4.85 -2.75
CA ASP A 114 -15.64 -5.68 -3.95
C ASP A 114 -15.89 -4.82 -5.19
N GLU A 115 -16.82 -3.87 -5.06
CA GLU A 115 -17.23 -2.97 -6.14
C GLU A 115 -17.86 -1.69 -5.61
N VAL A 116 -17.98 -0.69 -6.46
CA VAL A 116 -18.74 0.55 -6.22
C VAL A 116 -19.73 0.80 -7.34
N ASP A 117 -20.88 1.41 -7.01
CA ASP A 117 -21.82 1.96 -7.98
C ASP A 117 -21.89 3.48 -7.81
N LEU A 118 -21.31 4.18 -8.79
CA LEU A 118 -21.19 5.63 -8.82
C LEU A 118 -22.22 6.31 -9.74
N SER A 119 -23.18 5.54 -10.27
CA SER A 119 -24.16 6.01 -11.25
C SER A 119 -25.21 6.94 -10.67
N GLU A 120 -25.57 6.75 -9.39
CA GLU A 120 -26.59 7.51 -8.67
C GLU A 120 -26.10 7.87 -7.25
N ARG A 121 -26.68 8.89 -6.65
CA ARG A 121 -26.41 9.29 -5.26
C ARG A 121 -27.58 8.98 -4.35
N PRO A 122 -27.32 8.55 -3.11
CA PRO A 122 -26.00 8.26 -2.53
C PRO A 122 -25.29 7.11 -3.26
N PHE A 123 -23.96 7.19 -3.35
CA PHE A 123 -23.12 6.14 -3.93
C PHE A 123 -23.24 4.85 -3.12
N LYS A 124 -23.03 3.71 -3.80
CA LYS A 124 -23.03 2.40 -3.15
C LYS A 124 -21.62 1.81 -3.13
N VAL A 125 -21.23 1.30 -1.99
CA VAL A 125 -19.99 0.55 -1.79
C VAL A 125 -20.37 -0.85 -1.33
N THR A 126 -20.02 -1.86 -2.11
CA THR A 126 -20.30 -3.26 -1.82
C THR A 126 -19.08 -3.92 -1.17
N VAL A 127 -19.29 -4.55 -0.02
CA VAL A 127 -18.27 -5.23 0.78
C VAL A 127 -18.82 -6.57 1.25
N GLU A 128 -18.26 -7.68 0.76
CA GLU A 128 -18.70 -9.04 1.11
C GLU A 128 -20.22 -9.27 0.94
N GLY A 129 -20.79 -8.64 -0.10
CA GLY A 129 -22.22 -8.72 -0.39
C GLY A 129 -23.10 -7.78 0.44
N GLU A 130 -22.55 -6.99 1.36
CA GLU A 130 -23.23 -5.90 2.05
C GLU A 130 -23.07 -4.59 1.28
N THR A 131 -24.09 -3.76 1.27
CA THR A 131 -24.07 -2.46 0.58
C THR A 131 -24.11 -1.31 1.59
N PHE A 132 -23.12 -0.43 1.50
CA PHE A 132 -23.01 0.81 2.26
C PHE A 132 -23.31 2.00 1.37
N LEU A 133 -24.03 2.98 1.92
CA LEU A 133 -24.40 4.19 1.20
C LEU A 133 -23.54 5.37 1.65
N THR A 134 -23.11 6.22 0.70
CA THR A 134 -22.29 7.39 1.02
C THR A 134 -22.52 8.54 0.07
N HIS A 135 -22.36 9.77 0.56
CA HIS A 135 -22.39 10.99 -0.27
C HIS A 135 -21.09 11.18 -1.04
N SER A 136 -19.95 10.79 -0.47
CA SER A 136 -18.62 10.94 -1.08
C SER A 136 -17.71 9.76 -0.82
N ILE A 137 -16.70 9.58 -1.68
CA ILE A 137 -15.69 8.51 -1.58
C ILE A 137 -14.30 9.13 -1.73
N ILE A 138 -13.35 8.67 -0.90
CA ILE A 138 -11.91 8.92 -1.10
C ILE A 138 -11.23 7.60 -1.42
N VAL A 139 -10.68 7.48 -2.62
CA VAL A 139 -9.92 6.30 -3.05
C VAL A 139 -8.46 6.45 -2.65
N CYS A 140 -8.00 5.60 -1.73
CA CYS A 140 -6.64 5.58 -1.17
C CYS A 140 -6.00 4.20 -1.27
N THR A 141 -6.37 3.43 -2.28
CA THR A 141 -6.00 2.01 -2.43
C THR A 141 -4.54 1.79 -2.80
N GLY A 142 -3.84 2.85 -3.23
CA GLY A 142 -2.43 2.77 -3.58
C GLY A 142 -2.15 2.03 -4.89
N ALA A 143 -0.90 1.57 -5.01
CA ALA A 143 -0.43 0.78 -6.15
C ALA A 143 0.46 -0.36 -5.64
N GLU A 144 0.38 -1.51 -6.28
CA GLU A 144 1.22 -2.66 -5.99
C GLU A 144 2.47 -2.63 -6.86
N SER A 145 3.63 -2.88 -6.26
CA SER A 145 4.86 -3.11 -6.99
C SER A 145 4.77 -4.41 -7.77
N LEU A 146 5.21 -4.39 -9.01
CA LEU A 146 5.35 -5.61 -9.78
C LEU A 146 6.61 -6.37 -9.31
N TRP A 147 6.46 -7.68 -9.16
CA TRP A 147 7.52 -8.60 -8.77
C TRP A 147 7.88 -9.52 -9.93
N LEU A 148 9.03 -10.18 -9.84
CA LEU A 148 9.45 -11.14 -10.88
C LEU A 148 8.85 -12.52 -10.63
N ASP A 149 8.45 -12.80 -9.38
CA ASP A 149 8.00 -14.12 -8.90
C ASP A 149 9.04 -15.22 -9.17
N ALA A 150 10.32 -14.83 -9.13
CA ALA A 150 11.44 -15.74 -9.32
C ALA A 150 11.69 -16.56 -8.04
N PRO A 151 12.16 -17.82 -8.16
CA PRO A 151 12.53 -18.63 -7.00
C PRO A 151 13.44 -17.89 -6.03
N GLY A 152 13.14 -17.96 -4.71
CA GLY A 152 13.87 -17.28 -3.65
C GLY A 152 13.50 -15.81 -3.44
N GLU A 153 12.60 -15.22 -4.25
CA GLU A 153 12.22 -13.81 -4.12
C GLU A 153 11.39 -13.53 -2.87
N ALA A 154 10.40 -14.36 -2.61
CA ALA A 154 9.44 -14.13 -1.53
C ALA A 154 10.12 -14.05 -0.16
N GLU A 155 11.12 -14.88 0.09
CA GLU A 155 11.88 -14.95 1.34
C GLU A 155 12.82 -13.76 1.54
N GLN A 156 13.15 -13.06 0.45
CA GLN A 156 14.10 -11.94 0.46
C GLN A 156 13.42 -10.57 0.34
N LYS A 157 12.11 -10.49 0.22
CA LYS A 157 11.36 -9.22 0.26
C LYS A 157 11.60 -8.52 1.60
N GLY A 158 12.19 -7.31 1.56
CA GLY A 158 12.61 -6.57 2.74
C GLY A 158 13.85 -7.12 3.47
N ARG A 159 14.49 -8.15 2.92
CA ARG A 159 15.72 -8.78 3.47
C ARG A 159 16.86 -8.82 2.44
N GLY A 160 16.90 -7.86 1.56
CA GLY A 160 17.87 -7.75 0.48
C GLY A 160 17.24 -7.44 -0.87
N ILE A 161 15.94 -7.74 -1.07
CA ILE A 161 15.19 -7.35 -2.27
C ILE A 161 14.17 -6.28 -1.91
N SER A 162 14.21 -5.14 -2.63
CA SER A 162 13.32 -3.99 -2.50
C SER A 162 12.72 -3.58 -3.83
N THR A 163 11.69 -2.74 -3.78
CA THR A 163 11.08 -2.07 -4.95
C THR A 163 11.18 -0.55 -4.85
N CYS A 164 11.95 -0.01 -3.87
CA CYS A 164 12.07 1.42 -3.63
C CYS A 164 13.53 1.81 -3.31
N ALA A 165 14.26 2.28 -4.31
CA ALA A 165 15.64 2.72 -4.11
C ALA A 165 15.77 3.94 -3.18
N THR A 166 14.79 4.85 -3.20
CA THR A 166 14.78 6.03 -2.32
C THR A 166 14.50 5.70 -0.87
N CYS A 167 13.81 4.57 -0.61
CA CYS A 167 13.55 4.09 0.73
C CYS A 167 14.76 3.37 1.31
N ASP A 168 15.29 2.38 0.57
CA ASP A 168 16.19 1.36 1.11
C ASP A 168 17.64 1.51 0.63
N GLY A 169 17.91 2.40 -0.32
CA GLY A 169 19.25 2.54 -0.92
C GLY A 169 20.35 2.87 0.11
N ALA A 170 20.01 3.57 1.19
CA ALA A 170 20.95 3.94 2.24
C ALA A 170 21.50 2.73 3.01
N PHE A 171 20.77 1.62 3.09
CA PHE A 171 21.21 0.38 3.76
C PHE A 171 22.33 -0.35 3.01
N PHE A 172 22.51 -0.07 1.72
CA PHE A 172 23.50 -0.76 0.86
C PHE A 172 24.77 0.06 0.62
N ARG A 173 25.27 0.75 1.66
CA ARG A 173 26.50 1.57 1.56
C ARG A 173 27.73 0.69 1.31
N ASN A 174 28.48 1.06 0.22
CA ASN A 174 29.66 0.34 -0.25
C ASN A 174 29.41 -1.10 -0.72
N GLU A 175 28.16 -1.48 -0.92
CA GLU A 175 27.76 -2.80 -1.38
C GLU A 175 27.61 -2.84 -2.91
N HIS A 176 27.54 -4.06 -3.46
CA HIS A 176 27.15 -4.29 -4.83
C HIS A 176 25.65 -4.59 -4.87
N VAL A 177 24.91 -3.82 -5.65
CA VAL A 177 23.46 -3.99 -5.80
C VAL A 177 23.06 -4.23 -7.25
N LEU A 178 21.95 -4.96 -7.42
CA LEU A 178 21.31 -5.21 -8.71
C LEU A 178 20.09 -4.29 -8.86
N VAL A 179 19.86 -3.80 -10.07
CA VAL A 179 18.60 -3.15 -10.45
C VAL A 179 18.01 -3.89 -11.63
N ILE A 180 16.76 -4.30 -11.52
CA ILE A 180 16.08 -5.09 -12.55
C ILE A 180 15.01 -4.25 -13.20
N GLY A 181 15.17 -3.96 -14.48
CA GLY A 181 14.22 -3.14 -15.23
C GLY A 181 14.80 -2.59 -16.53
N GLY A 182 14.02 -1.77 -17.23
CA GLY A 182 14.45 -1.16 -18.51
C GLY A 182 13.65 0.07 -18.91
N GLY A 183 12.88 0.65 -17.97
CA GLY A 183 12.19 1.93 -18.10
C GLY A 183 12.96 3.06 -17.41
N ASP A 184 12.38 4.27 -17.45
CA ASP A 184 12.94 5.46 -16.81
C ASP A 184 13.20 5.22 -15.33
N SER A 185 12.25 4.62 -14.60
CA SER A 185 12.40 4.30 -13.17
C SER A 185 13.63 3.45 -12.88
N ALA A 186 13.89 2.42 -13.70
CA ALA A 186 15.06 1.56 -13.49
C ALA A 186 16.39 2.32 -13.69
N CYS A 187 16.48 3.20 -14.70
CA CYS A 187 17.65 4.04 -14.94
C CYS A 187 17.83 5.10 -13.85
N GLU A 188 16.72 5.66 -13.34
CA GLU A 188 16.71 6.64 -12.25
C GLU A 188 17.17 6.01 -10.95
N GLU A 189 16.58 4.86 -10.57
CA GLU A 189 16.94 4.11 -9.38
C GLU A 189 18.39 3.63 -9.41
N ALA A 190 18.85 3.08 -10.55
CA ALA A 190 20.24 2.69 -10.71
C ALA A 190 21.18 3.87 -10.49
N THR A 191 20.86 5.03 -11.07
CA THR A 191 21.65 6.26 -10.90
C THR A 191 21.61 6.76 -9.45
N PHE A 192 20.45 6.72 -8.80
CA PHE A 192 20.30 7.12 -7.40
C PHE A 192 21.14 6.25 -6.47
N LEU A 193 21.10 4.93 -6.63
CA LEU A 193 21.85 3.96 -5.83
C LEU A 193 23.37 4.14 -5.89
N THR A 194 23.91 4.72 -6.96
CA THR A 194 25.37 5.02 -7.02
C THR A 194 25.87 6.00 -5.97
N ARG A 195 24.94 6.69 -5.27
CA ARG A 195 25.28 7.56 -4.13
C ARG A 195 25.74 6.77 -2.92
N PHE A 196 25.27 5.55 -2.79
CA PHE A 196 25.51 4.67 -1.65
C PHE A 196 26.37 3.46 -2.04
N ALA A 197 25.93 2.73 -3.06
CA ALA A 197 26.57 1.49 -3.49
C ALA A 197 27.97 1.72 -4.08
N SER A 198 28.82 0.74 -3.92
CA SER A 198 30.13 0.68 -4.59
C SER A 198 29.99 0.35 -6.07
N LYS A 199 29.01 -0.48 -6.41
CA LYS A 199 28.69 -0.92 -7.77
C LYS A 199 27.18 -1.14 -7.91
N VAL A 200 26.63 -0.80 -9.08
CA VAL A 200 25.26 -1.10 -9.47
C VAL A 200 25.29 -1.92 -10.77
N THR A 201 24.61 -3.04 -10.83
CA THR A 201 24.40 -3.77 -12.09
C THR A 201 22.95 -3.64 -12.52
N LEU A 202 22.72 -2.91 -13.62
CA LEU A 202 21.39 -2.75 -14.22
C LEU A 202 21.13 -3.90 -15.21
N ILE A 203 20.15 -4.72 -14.88
CA ILE A 203 19.81 -5.97 -15.60
C ILE A 203 18.55 -5.74 -16.42
N HIS A 204 18.63 -6.00 -17.71
CA HIS A 204 17.50 -5.92 -18.62
C HIS A 204 17.41 -7.13 -19.55
N ARG A 205 16.19 -7.66 -19.69
CA ARG A 205 15.91 -8.89 -20.48
C ARG A 205 16.01 -8.71 -22.00
N ARG A 206 16.11 -7.49 -22.50
CA ARG A 206 16.20 -7.14 -23.94
C ARG A 206 17.42 -6.25 -24.18
N ASP A 207 17.69 -5.95 -25.43
CA ASP A 207 18.70 -4.98 -25.87
C ASP A 207 18.18 -3.54 -25.87
N VAL A 208 16.86 -3.36 -26.08
CA VAL A 208 16.22 -2.06 -26.19
C VAL A 208 15.55 -1.69 -24.87
N PHE A 209 15.99 -0.60 -24.26
CA PHE A 209 15.37 0.02 -23.10
C PHE A 209 14.13 0.81 -23.52
N LYS A 210 13.09 0.78 -22.69
CA LYS A 210 11.93 1.68 -22.80
C LYS A 210 12.20 3.06 -22.21
N ALA A 211 13.32 3.21 -21.50
CA ALA A 211 13.73 4.47 -20.90
C ALA A 211 13.93 5.55 -21.98
N SER A 212 13.68 6.79 -21.63
CA SER A 212 14.05 7.95 -22.44
C SER A 212 15.56 7.96 -22.66
N THR A 213 15.98 8.48 -23.81
CA THR A 213 17.41 8.55 -24.18
C THR A 213 18.24 9.22 -23.09
N ILE A 214 17.73 10.32 -22.51
CA ILE A 214 18.42 11.08 -21.46
C ILE A 214 18.64 10.21 -20.20
N MET A 215 17.64 9.44 -19.76
CA MET A 215 17.75 8.59 -18.57
C MET A 215 18.67 7.40 -18.81
N TYR A 216 18.57 6.77 -19.99
CA TYR A 216 19.46 5.69 -20.38
C TYR A 216 20.94 6.17 -20.45
N GLU A 217 21.22 7.30 -21.14
CA GLU A 217 22.57 7.84 -21.25
C GLU A 217 23.16 8.22 -19.89
N ARG A 218 22.35 8.75 -18.98
CA ARG A 218 22.78 9.06 -17.61
C ARG A 218 23.21 7.81 -16.86
N ALA A 219 22.48 6.73 -16.98
CA ALA A 219 22.85 5.44 -16.40
C ALA A 219 24.09 4.83 -17.09
N ALA A 220 24.11 4.81 -18.43
CA ALA A 220 25.18 4.19 -19.21
C ALA A 220 26.53 4.91 -19.07
N ASN A 221 26.54 6.23 -18.85
CA ASN A 221 27.75 7.02 -18.66
C ASN A 221 28.23 7.06 -17.19
N ASN A 222 27.52 6.42 -16.26
CA ASN A 222 27.91 6.40 -14.86
C ASN A 222 28.96 5.31 -14.60
N PRO A 223 30.17 5.64 -14.09
CA PRO A 223 31.24 4.66 -13.93
C PRO A 223 30.96 3.56 -12.90
N LYS A 224 29.95 3.74 -12.03
CA LYS A 224 29.53 2.74 -11.06
C LYS A 224 28.45 1.81 -11.59
N ILE A 225 27.86 2.09 -12.77
CA ILE A 225 26.79 1.29 -13.35
C ILE A 225 27.31 0.38 -14.44
N GLU A 226 27.13 -0.91 -14.27
CA GLU A 226 27.30 -1.93 -15.32
C GLU A 226 25.94 -2.32 -15.88
N ILE A 227 25.72 -2.14 -17.19
CA ILE A 227 24.48 -2.55 -17.86
C ILE A 227 24.66 -3.93 -18.45
N ARG A 228 23.77 -4.87 -18.08
CA ARG A 228 23.70 -6.22 -18.62
C ARG A 228 22.37 -6.44 -19.33
N THR A 229 22.44 -6.46 -20.65
CA THR A 229 21.30 -6.77 -21.53
C THR A 229 21.16 -8.26 -21.76
N PHE A 230 20.00 -8.69 -22.26
CA PHE A 230 19.65 -10.10 -22.49
C PHE A 230 19.84 -10.97 -21.24
N ARG A 231 19.59 -10.40 -20.07
CA ARG A 231 19.65 -11.10 -18.79
C ARG A 231 18.35 -10.94 -18.03
N GLN A 232 17.89 -12.05 -17.46
CA GLN A 232 16.77 -12.09 -16.52
C GLN A 232 17.17 -12.87 -15.27
N ILE A 233 16.51 -12.59 -14.16
CA ILE A 233 16.69 -13.37 -12.93
C ILE A 233 16.03 -14.73 -13.13
N LYS A 234 16.79 -15.77 -12.93
CA LYS A 234 16.31 -17.15 -12.89
C LYS A 234 16.01 -17.62 -11.47
N GLU A 235 16.86 -17.24 -10.54
CA GLU A 235 16.80 -17.64 -9.15
C GLU A 235 17.56 -16.63 -8.29
N TRP A 236 17.06 -16.32 -7.11
CA TRP A 236 17.73 -15.53 -6.09
C TRP A 236 18.52 -16.44 -5.14
N LEU A 237 19.71 -16.03 -4.79
CA LEU A 237 20.60 -16.77 -3.89
C LEU A 237 20.67 -16.04 -2.54
N SER A 238 20.55 -16.77 -1.45
CA SER A 238 20.57 -16.21 -0.11
C SER A 238 21.21 -17.17 0.91
N ASP A 239 21.60 -16.62 2.03
CA ASP A 239 22.02 -17.35 3.23
C ASP A 239 21.26 -16.86 4.46
N ASP A 240 21.69 -17.27 5.64
CA ASP A 240 21.06 -16.88 6.91
C ASP A 240 21.08 -15.35 7.16
N LYS A 241 21.98 -14.62 6.49
CA LYS A 241 22.16 -13.18 6.64
C LYS A 241 21.32 -12.36 5.65
N GLY A 242 20.86 -12.96 4.56
CA GLY A 242 20.06 -12.32 3.52
C GLY A 242 20.51 -12.67 2.11
N LEU A 243 20.28 -11.75 1.17
CA LEU A 243 20.61 -11.92 -0.25
C LEU A 243 22.14 -12.02 -0.45
N THR A 244 22.59 -13.01 -1.21
CA THR A 244 24.01 -13.19 -1.60
C THR A 244 24.25 -13.04 -3.09
N GLY A 245 23.19 -13.03 -3.91
CA GLY A 245 23.28 -12.85 -5.36
C GLY A 245 22.11 -13.41 -6.10
N ALA A 246 22.34 -13.67 -7.39
CA ALA A 246 21.33 -14.26 -8.27
C ALA A 246 21.96 -15.14 -9.36
N VAL A 247 21.19 -16.12 -9.83
CA VAL A 247 21.46 -16.80 -11.08
C VAL A 247 20.77 -16.03 -12.18
N LEU A 248 21.55 -15.55 -13.14
CA LEU A 248 21.06 -14.88 -14.34
C LEU A 248 20.95 -15.88 -15.47
N GLU A 249 19.91 -15.75 -16.28
CA GLU A 249 19.71 -16.50 -17.51
C GLU A 249 19.80 -15.55 -18.71
N ASN A 250 20.58 -15.95 -19.70
CA ASN A 250 20.63 -15.26 -20.99
C ASN A 250 19.36 -15.59 -21.78
N THR A 251 18.59 -14.55 -22.13
CA THR A 251 17.32 -14.70 -22.84
C THR A 251 17.45 -15.11 -24.31
N GLN A 252 18.67 -15.10 -24.87
CA GLN A 252 18.94 -15.48 -26.26
C GLN A 252 19.27 -16.96 -26.41
N ASP A 253 20.09 -17.50 -25.50
CA ASP A 253 20.63 -18.86 -25.63
C ASP A 253 20.36 -19.76 -24.41
N GLY A 254 19.73 -19.24 -23.35
CA GLY A 254 19.41 -19.96 -22.13
C GLY A 254 20.61 -20.29 -21.23
N SER A 255 21.80 -19.80 -21.57
CA SER A 255 22.99 -19.98 -20.71
C SER A 255 22.80 -19.25 -19.39
N THR A 256 23.44 -19.78 -18.33
CA THR A 256 23.30 -19.20 -16.99
C THR A 256 24.66 -18.75 -16.43
N GLU A 257 24.63 -17.69 -15.64
CA GLU A 257 25.78 -17.20 -14.88
C GLU A 257 25.33 -16.77 -13.49
N THR A 258 26.23 -16.83 -12.52
CA THR A 258 25.96 -16.33 -11.17
C THR A 258 26.57 -14.97 -10.98
N ILE A 259 25.81 -14.05 -10.35
CA ILE A 259 26.28 -12.73 -9.94
C ILE A 259 26.13 -12.58 -8.43
N GLU A 260 27.18 -12.14 -7.77
CA GLU A 260 27.18 -11.84 -6.34
C GLU A 260 26.67 -10.41 -6.12
N ALA A 261 25.76 -10.24 -5.17
CA ALA A 261 25.22 -8.94 -4.74
C ALA A 261 24.53 -9.11 -3.40
N THR A 262 24.58 -8.08 -2.56
CA THR A 262 23.95 -8.08 -1.24
C THR A 262 22.59 -7.38 -1.23
N GLY A 263 22.23 -6.70 -2.34
CA GLY A 263 20.95 -6.03 -2.51
C GLY A 263 20.43 -6.08 -3.94
N ALA A 264 19.13 -6.04 -4.09
CA ALA A 264 18.47 -5.96 -5.39
C ALA A 264 17.25 -5.05 -5.33
N PHE A 265 17.03 -4.30 -6.44
CA PHE A 265 15.91 -3.39 -6.58
C PHE A 265 15.11 -3.76 -7.83
N ILE A 266 13.83 -4.13 -7.65
CA ILE A 266 12.95 -4.53 -8.73
C ILE A 266 12.20 -3.30 -9.23
N ALA A 267 12.61 -2.76 -10.37
CA ALA A 267 12.11 -1.53 -10.99
C ALA A 267 11.40 -1.83 -12.32
N ILE A 268 10.42 -2.75 -12.28
CA ILE A 268 9.67 -3.18 -13.47
C ILE A 268 8.29 -2.54 -13.58
N GLY A 269 7.91 -1.70 -12.61
CA GLY A 269 6.68 -0.93 -12.59
C GLY A 269 5.78 -1.22 -11.40
N HIS A 270 4.62 -0.56 -11.40
CA HIS A 270 3.57 -0.69 -10.38
C HIS A 270 2.23 -0.79 -11.09
N THR A 271 1.25 -1.38 -10.41
CA THR A 271 -0.14 -1.45 -10.87
C THR A 271 -1.03 -0.77 -9.83
N PRO A 272 -1.74 0.32 -10.18
CA PRO A 272 -2.69 0.94 -9.26
C PRO A 272 -3.89 0.03 -9.01
N ILE A 273 -4.39 0.04 -7.77
CA ILE A 273 -5.51 -0.82 -7.36
C ILE A 273 -6.81 -0.08 -7.64
N THR A 274 -7.37 -0.27 -8.84
CA THR A 274 -8.56 0.42 -9.36
C THR A 274 -9.65 -0.51 -9.89
N ASN A 275 -9.45 -1.83 -9.86
CA ASN A 275 -10.37 -2.81 -10.47
C ASN A 275 -11.79 -2.74 -9.93
N PHE A 276 -11.96 -2.48 -8.61
CA PHE A 276 -13.26 -2.37 -7.95
C PHE A 276 -14.10 -1.17 -8.45
N LEU A 277 -13.48 -0.19 -9.13
CA LEU A 277 -14.16 0.96 -9.72
C LEU A 277 -14.92 0.60 -11.01
N GLY A 278 -14.68 -0.57 -11.61
CA GLY A 278 -15.40 -1.04 -12.78
C GLY A 278 -15.33 -0.12 -14.00
N GLY A 279 -14.28 0.73 -14.11
CA GLY A 279 -14.12 1.69 -15.19
C GLY A 279 -15.02 2.95 -15.09
N GLN A 280 -15.69 3.16 -13.95
CA GLN A 280 -16.57 4.32 -13.75
C GLN A 280 -15.80 5.64 -13.50
N VAL A 281 -14.52 5.54 -13.14
CA VAL A 281 -13.60 6.67 -12.92
C VAL A 281 -12.57 6.68 -14.02
N GLU A 282 -12.24 7.87 -14.56
CA GLU A 282 -11.22 8.01 -15.59
C GLU A 282 -9.82 7.69 -15.06
N THR A 283 -9.11 6.85 -15.80
CA THR A 283 -7.72 6.49 -15.54
C THR A 283 -6.84 6.81 -16.74
N ASP A 284 -5.53 6.93 -16.49
CA ASP A 284 -4.54 7.02 -17.55
C ASP A 284 -4.29 5.66 -18.23
N GLU A 285 -3.39 5.62 -19.20
CA GLU A 285 -3.02 4.40 -19.95
C GLU A 285 -2.38 3.30 -19.07
N ASN A 286 -1.90 3.65 -17.88
CA ASN A 286 -1.30 2.73 -16.92
C ASN A 286 -2.28 2.36 -15.78
N GLY A 287 -3.51 2.85 -15.81
CA GLY A 287 -4.57 2.58 -14.85
C GLY A 287 -4.60 3.50 -13.63
N TYR A 288 -3.75 4.54 -13.55
CA TYR A 288 -3.77 5.53 -12.47
C TYR A 288 -4.97 6.47 -12.61
N ILE A 289 -5.64 6.76 -11.50
CA ILE A 289 -6.78 7.69 -11.48
C ILE A 289 -6.30 9.10 -11.86
N VAL A 290 -7.05 9.75 -12.75
CA VAL A 290 -6.77 11.12 -13.20
C VAL A 290 -7.59 12.13 -12.39
N HIS A 291 -6.90 13.08 -11.76
CA HIS A 291 -7.56 14.21 -11.13
C HIS A 291 -8.11 15.19 -12.18
N LYS A 292 -9.30 15.75 -11.95
CA LYS A 292 -9.91 16.81 -12.79
C LYS A 292 -9.79 18.17 -12.16
N GLU A 293 -10.12 18.27 -10.87
CA GLU A 293 -10.03 19.49 -10.09
C GLU A 293 -9.55 19.14 -8.69
N HIS A 294 -8.37 19.69 -8.30
CA HIS A 294 -7.72 19.35 -7.03
C HIS A 294 -7.55 17.84 -6.88
N THR A 295 -8.15 17.23 -5.85
CA THR A 295 -8.11 15.77 -5.64
C THR A 295 -9.35 15.05 -6.17
N MET A 296 -10.31 15.77 -6.78
CA MET A 296 -11.52 15.21 -7.33
C MET A 296 -11.25 14.47 -8.66
N THR A 297 -11.90 13.33 -8.85
CA THR A 297 -11.81 12.49 -10.05
C THR A 297 -12.77 12.99 -11.16
N SER A 298 -12.97 12.17 -12.20
CA SER A 298 -13.97 12.43 -13.24
C SER A 298 -15.41 12.33 -12.74
N VAL A 299 -15.63 11.74 -11.55
CA VAL A 299 -16.96 11.62 -10.92
C VAL A 299 -17.05 12.60 -9.77
N PRO A 300 -17.90 13.65 -9.85
CA PRO A 300 -18.06 14.61 -8.75
C PRO A 300 -18.44 13.91 -7.44
N GLY A 301 -17.79 14.25 -6.33
CA GLY A 301 -17.95 13.58 -5.03
C GLY A 301 -17.09 12.33 -4.84
N VAL A 302 -16.32 11.94 -5.85
CA VAL A 302 -15.29 10.90 -5.73
C VAL A 302 -13.92 11.54 -5.86
N PHE A 303 -13.08 11.34 -4.84
CA PHE A 303 -11.74 11.89 -4.70
C PHE A 303 -10.73 10.76 -4.64
N ALA A 304 -9.47 11.05 -4.94
CA ALA A 304 -8.43 10.05 -4.89
C ALA A 304 -7.12 10.63 -4.35
N ALA A 305 -6.35 9.82 -3.60
CA ALA A 305 -5.11 10.25 -2.97
C ALA A 305 -4.09 9.12 -2.81
N GLY A 306 -2.82 9.48 -2.82
CA GLY A 306 -1.70 8.56 -2.69
C GLY A 306 -1.32 7.88 -4.00
N ASP A 307 -0.68 6.72 -3.89
CA ASP A 307 -0.05 6.06 -5.04
C ASP A 307 -1.03 5.59 -6.12
N VAL A 308 -2.34 5.60 -5.87
CA VAL A 308 -3.37 5.32 -6.87
C VAL A 308 -3.48 6.42 -7.93
N VAL A 309 -2.95 7.62 -7.64
CA VAL A 309 -2.86 8.79 -8.55
C VAL A 309 -1.42 9.25 -8.78
N ASP A 310 -0.51 8.99 -7.83
CA ASP A 310 0.87 9.43 -7.91
C ASP A 310 1.71 8.52 -8.81
N THR A 311 1.96 8.96 -10.03
CA THR A 311 2.81 8.24 -10.98
C THR A 311 4.30 8.52 -10.79
N ARG A 312 4.69 9.46 -9.90
CA ARG A 312 6.04 10.01 -9.83
C ARG A 312 6.76 9.77 -8.51
N TYR A 313 6.19 10.23 -7.40
CA TYR A 313 6.91 10.28 -6.11
C TYR A 313 6.81 8.99 -5.33
N LYS A 314 5.59 8.47 -5.16
CA LYS A 314 5.30 7.22 -4.46
C LYS A 314 5.99 7.13 -3.10
N GLN A 315 5.84 8.19 -2.32
CA GLN A 315 6.41 8.30 -0.98
C GLN A 315 5.30 8.36 0.07
N ALA A 316 5.55 7.80 1.26
CA ALA A 316 4.62 7.82 2.38
C ALA A 316 4.16 9.25 2.74
N ILE A 317 5.10 10.20 2.74
CA ILE A 317 4.82 11.60 3.09
C ILE A 317 4.00 12.31 2.00
N THR A 318 4.23 12.04 0.70
CA THR A 318 3.41 12.60 -0.38
C THR A 318 2.01 12.01 -0.35
N ALA A 319 1.90 10.70 -0.12
CA ALA A 319 0.62 10.01 0.05
C ALA A 319 -0.18 10.60 1.23
N ALA A 320 0.44 10.80 2.40
CA ALA A 320 -0.18 11.44 3.55
C ALA A 320 -0.65 12.86 3.22
N GLY A 321 0.19 13.68 2.55
CA GLY A 321 -0.17 15.02 2.11
C GLY A 321 -1.37 15.05 1.16
N MET A 322 -1.42 14.11 0.21
CA MET A 322 -2.57 13.95 -0.69
C MET A 322 -3.85 13.54 0.08
N GLY A 323 -3.74 12.65 1.06
CA GLY A 323 -4.86 12.26 1.92
C GLY A 323 -5.45 13.44 2.69
N CYS A 324 -4.58 14.31 3.23
CA CYS A 324 -4.99 15.57 3.86
C CYS A 324 -5.76 16.45 2.86
N SER A 325 -5.22 16.65 1.65
CA SER A 325 -5.86 17.47 0.62
C SER A 325 -7.22 16.91 0.23
N ALA A 326 -7.34 15.59 0.03
CA ALA A 326 -8.59 14.94 -0.34
C ALA A 326 -9.67 15.09 0.73
N ALA A 327 -9.33 14.98 1.99
CA ALA A 327 -10.28 15.17 3.09
C ALA A 327 -10.81 16.61 3.15
N ILE A 328 -9.94 17.61 2.94
CA ILE A 328 -10.33 19.03 2.90
C ILE A 328 -11.23 19.33 1.69
N ASP A 329 -10.90 18.73 0.53
CA ASP A 329 -11.73 18.90 -0.67
C ASP A 329 -13.10 18.23 -0.51
N VAL A 330 -13.18 17.06 0.15
CA VAL A 330 -14.45 16.40 0.50
C VAL A 330 -15.30 17.25 1.41
N GLU A 331 -14.70 17.83 2.48
CA GLU A 331 -15.41 18.70 3.42
C GLU A 331 -16.11 19.83 2.68
N LYS A 332 -15.38 20.58 1.86
CA LYS A 332 -15.90 21.69 1.06
C LYS A 332 -16.98 21.22 0.08
N TRP A 333 -16.72 20.10 -0.60
CA TRP A 333 -17.68 19.58 -1.56
C TRP A 333 -19.00 19.16 -0.89
N LEU A 334 -18.95 18.55 0.29
CA LEU A 334 -20.16 18.18 1.05
C LEU A 334 -20.94 19.42 1.51
N GLU A 335 -20.28 20.48 1.96
CA GLU A 335 -20.92 21.76 2.33
C GLU A 335 -21.69 22.38 1.15
N GLU A 336 -21.20 22.23 -0.07
CA GLU A 336 -21.80 22.81 -1.26
C GLU A 336 -22.89 21.94 -1.91
N ASN A 337 -22.86 20.61 -1.71
CA ASN A 337 -23.67 19.66 -2.50
C ASN A 337 -24.59 18.77 -1.67
N VAL A 338 -24.44 18.70 -0.36
CA VAL A 338 -25.24 17.86 0.54
C VAL A 338 -25.88 18.71 1.62
N HIS A 339 -27.21 18.83 1.60
CA HIS A 339 -28.01 19.65 2.52
C HIS A 339 -28.93 18.79 3.38
#